data_0036d182e0805c4eadf20d63b30ec101
#
_entry.id   0036d182e0805c4eadf20d63b30ec101
#
_cell.length_a   1.000
_cell.length_b   1.000
_cell.length_c   1.000
_cell.angle_alpha   90.00
_cell.angle_beta   90.00
_cell.angle_gamma   90.00
#
_symmetry.space_group_name_H-M   'P 1'
#
loop_
_entity.id
_entity.type
_entity.pdbx_description
1 polymer ?
#
loop_
_entity_poly.entity_id
_entity_poly.type
_entity_poly.pdbx_seq_one_letter_code
_entity_poly.pdbx_strand_id
1 'polypeptide(L)'
;GIEVESNLKGVGENLQDHLQARPVFKTDLSTINIETNNYLKQALIGLQYILTQRGPMTMAASLGTAFLKTEAHLETPDIQFHIQPFSADMPSKSTHKFSAFTASVLQLRPESTGYLKLRSPNFMDSPEIYPNYLSTDTDCRTIVKGVKIARKIADCQPLKSHLTGEYSPGPEVAINDDDATWDWIRRTAAVSYTHLTLPTN
;
A
#
# COMPACT_ATOMS: atom_id res chain seq x y z
N GLY A 1 27.49 24.46 15.98
CA GLY A 1 26.11 24.02 15.78
C GLY A 1 25.26 25.18 15.25
N ILE A 2 24.07 24.88 14.75
CA ILE A 2 23.11 25.90 14.35
C ILE A 2 22.42 26.41 15.61
N GLU A 3 22.33 27.73 15.76
CA GLU A 3 21.64 28.36 16.88
C GLU A 3 20.12 28.09 16.80
N VAL A 4 19.51 27.77 17.93
CA VAL A 4 18.06 27.55 18.01
C VAL A 4 17.37 28.87 18.27
N GLU A 5 16.66 29.41 17.29
CA GLU A 5 15.92 30.66 17.42
C GLU A 5 14.66 30.52 18.28
N SER A 6 13.97 29.37 18.20
CA SER A 6 12.75 29.10 18.96
C SER A 6 12.64 27.61 19.32
N ASN A 7 12.41 27.32 20.59
CA ASN A 7 12.18 25.96 21.07
C ASN A 7 10.70 25.58 20.97
N LEU A 8 10.28 25.12 19.79
CA LEU A 8 8.91 24.65 19.53
C LEU A 8 8.80 23.18 19.86
N LYS A 9 8.15 22.83 20.95
CA LYS A 9 8.03 21.46 21.48
C LYS A 9 7.32 20.46 20.53
N GLY A 10 6.50 20.96 19.62
CA GLY A 10 5.75 20.11 18.66
C GLY A 10 6.52 19.74 17.38
N VAL A 11 7.69 20.38 17.15
CA VAL A 11 8.49 20.09 15.95
C VAL A 11 9.06 18.67 16.03
N GLY A 12 8.72 17.85 15.05
CA GLY A 12 9.12 16.44 14.98
C GLY A 12 8.27 15.49 15.83
N GLU A 13 7.27 15.96 16.54
CA GLU A 13 6.31 15.12 17.28
C GLU A 13 5.03 14.87 16.46
N ASN A 14 4.23 13.87 16.90
CA ASN A 14 2.95 13.51 16.29
C ASN A 14 3.05 13.11 14.82
N LEU A 15 4.13 12.47 14.41
CA LEU A 15 4.27 11.92 13.07
C LEU A 15 3.16 10.90 12.80
N GLN A 16 2.40 11.10 11.72
CA GLN A 16 1.38 10.16 11.23
C GLN A 16 1.65 9.87 9.76
N ASP A 17 1.40 8.64 9.35
CA ASP A 17 1.61 8.19 7.97
C ASP A 17 0.65 7.05 7.62
N HIS A 18 0.49 6.79 6.33
CA HIS A 18 -0.41 5.77 5.79
C HIS A 18 0.29 4.44 5.56
N LEU A 19 0.13 3.51 6.50
CA LEU A 19 0.54 2.12 6.30
C LEU A 19 -0.48 1.38 5.45
N GLN A 20 -0.01 0.61 4.45
CA GLN A 20 -0.86 -0.20 3.58
C GLN A 20 -0.74 -1.68 3.86
N ALA A 21 -1.87 -2.37 4.00
CA ALA A 21 -1.97 -3.80 3.73
C ALA A 21 -2.25 -4.02 2.24
N ARG A 22 -1.62 -5.04 1.63
CA ARG A 22 -1.62 -5.22 0.17
C ARG A 22 -2.12 -6.60 -0.29
N PRO A 23 -3.42 -6.89 -0.16
CA PRO A 23 -3.99 -8.09 -0.75
C PRO A 23 -3.74 -8.17 -2.26
N VAL A 24 -3.36 -9.36 -2.73
CA VAL A 24 -3.05 -9.63 -4.13
C VAL A 24 -3.94 -10.76 -4.65
N PHE A 25 -4.64 -10.49 -5.75
CA PHE A 25 -5.56 -11.43 -6.40
C PHE A 25 -5.05 -11.81 -7.78
N LYS A 26 -4.95 -13.10 -8.05
CA LYS A 26 -4.63 -13.65 -9.39
C LYS A 26 -5.85 -13.55 -10.29
N THR A 27 -5.60 -13.28 -11.58
CA THR A 27 -6.66 -13.11 -12.57
C THR A 27 -6.30 -13.80 -13.89
N ASP A 28 -7.32 -14.18 -14.66
CA ASP A 28 -7.17 -14.68 -16.02
C ASP A 28 -6.99 -13.55 -17.05
N LEU A 29 -7.25 -12.30 -16.65
CA LEU A 29 -7.05 -11.13 -17.49
C LEU A 29 -5.56 -10.75 -17.58
N SER A 30 -5.14 -10.20 -18.74
CA SER A 30 -3.79 -9.65 -18.88
C SER A 30 -3.59 -8.45 -17.96
N THR A 31 -2.48 -8.43 -17.24
CA THR A 31 -2.11 -7.31 -16.36
C THR A 31 -0.73 -6.78 -16.72
N ILE A 32 -0.35 -5.64 -16.17
CA ILE A 32 0.97 -5.04 -16.36
C ILE A 32 2.11 -6.03 -16.09
N ASN A 33 1.92 -6.96 -15.16
CA ASN A 33 2.91 -8.00 -14.88
C ASN A 33 3.30 -8.79 -16.14
N ILE A 34 2.30 -9.15 -16.97
CA ILE A 34 2.52 -9.92 -18.19
C ILE A 34 2.92 -9.02 -19.35
N GLU A 35 2.39 -7.82 -19.41
CA GLU A 35 2.71 -6.86 -20.47
C GLU A 35 4.16 -6.38 -20.40
N THR A 36 4.74 -6.31 -19.20
CA THR A 36 6.10 -5.81 -18.96
C THR A 36 7.14 -6.91 -18.69
N ASN A 37 6.79 -8.18 -18.75
CA ASN A 37 7.68 -9.29 -18.40
C ASN A 37 8.78 -9.60 -19.42
N ASN A 38 8.82 -8.89 -20.54
CA ASN A 38 9.69 -9.17 -21.68
C ASN A 38 10.16 -7.84 -22.29
N TYR A 39 11.47 -7.75 -22.59
CA TYR A 39 12.10 -6.53 -23.10
C TYR A 39 11.52 -6.04 -24.43
N LEU A 40 11.09 -6.96 -25.32
CA LEU A 40 10.47 -6.59 -26.59
C LEU A 40 9.13 -5.90 -26.36
N LYS A 41 8.31 -6.42 -25.45
CA LYS A 41 7.03 -5.77 -25.07
C LYS A 41 7.27 -4.41 -24.42
N GLN A 42 8.26 -4.31 -23.54
CA GLN A 42 8.63 -3.02 -22.92
C GLN A 42 9.06 -1.99 -23.98
N ALA A 43 9.87 -2.40 -24.96
CA ALA A 43 10.28 -1.54 -26.08
C ALA A 43 9.09 -1.09 -26.92
N LEU A 44 8.13 -2.00 -27.23
CA LEU A 44 6.91 -1.66 -27.97
C LEU A 44 6.00 -0.69 -27.20
N ILE A 45 5.86 -0.88 -25.87
CA ILE A 45 5.12 0.04 -24.99
C ILE A 45 5.81 1.43 -25.00
N GLY A 46 7.13 1.46 -24.91
CA GLY A 46 7.90 2.71 -25.00
C GLY A 46 7.72 3.41 -26.35
N LEU A 47 7.81 2.67 -27.47
CA LEU A 47 7.58 3.19 -28.81
C LEU A 47 6.15 3.72 -28.97
N GLN A 48 5.15 2.97 -28.52
CA GLN A 48 3.75 3.42 -28.51
C GLN A 48 3.61 4.75 -27.79
N TYR A 49 4.22 4.88 -26.60
CA TYR A 49 4.15 6.13 -25.84
C TYR A 49 4.81 7.30 -26.58
N ILE A 50 6.00 7.10 -27.15
CA ILE A 50 6.69 8.15 -27.91
C ILE A 50 5.85 8.63 -29.11
N LEU A 51 5.24 7.71 -29.84
CA LEU A 51 4.50 8.03 -31.07
C LEU A 51 3.09 8.58 -30.79
N THR A 52 2.42 8.12 -29.75
CA THR A 52 0.98 8.37 -29.55
C THR A 52 0.64 9.09 -28.25
N GLN A 53 1.58 9.19 -27.30
CA GLN A 53 1.35 9.67 -25.93
C GLN A 53 0.22 8.88 -25.23
N ARG A 54 0.10 7.58 -25.53
CA ARG A 54 -0.92 6.66 -25.00
C ARG A 54 -0.30 5.34 -24.58
N GLY A 55 -1.10 4.52 -23.88
CA GLY A 55 -0.71 3.16 -23.46
C GLY A 55 -0.25 3.08 -22.01
N PRO A 56 0.32 1.94 -21.60
CA PRO A 56 0.66 1.67 -20.19
C PRO A 56 1.55 2.72 -19.52
N MET A 57 2.41 3.42 -20.28
CA MET A 57 3.28 4.47 -19.71
C MET A 57 2.55 5.76 -19.32
N THR A 58 1.28 5.94 -19.71
CA THR A 58 0.47 7.09 -19.27
C THR A 58 -0.27 6.83 -17.96
N MET A 59 -0.18 5.61 -17.46
CA MET A 59 -0.96 5.14 -16.34
C MET A 59 -0.29 5.53 -15.02
N ALA A 60 -1.09 6.02 -14.08
CA ALA A 60 -0.64 6.15 -12.69
C ALA A 60 -0.45 4.76 -12.05
N ALA A 61 0.34 4.70 -10.99
CA ALA A 61 0.57 3.45 -10.25
C ALA A 61 -0.74 2.82 -9.72
N SER A 62 -1.76 3.63 -9.43
CA SER A 62 -3.10 3.19 -9.06
C SER A 62 -4.10 3.67 -10.09
N LEU A 63 -4.85 2.75 -10.70
CA LEU A 63 -5.90 3.06 -11.68
C LEU A 63 -7.25 3.38 -11.05
N GLY A 64 -7.50 2.85 -9.88
CA GLY A 64 -8.75 3.05 -9.15
C GLY A 64 -8.48 3.37 -7.69
N THR A 65 -9.34 4.22 -7.16
CA THR A 65 -9.35 4.54 -5.73
C THR A 65 -10.78 4.46 -5.20
N ALA A 66 -10.94 3.99 -3.97
CA ALA A 66 -12.23 3.98 -3.30
C ALA A 66 -12.04 4.40 -1.84
N PHE A 67 -12.98 5.20 -1.35
CA PHE A 67 -13.05 5.62 0.05
C PHE A 67 -14.26 4.97 0.68
N LEU A 68 -14.05 4.13 1.67
CA LEU A 68 -15.10 3.31 2.28
C LEU A 68 -15.10 3.46 3.80
N LYS A 69 -16.23 3.10 4.40
CA LYS A 69 -16.40 3.03 5.85
C LYS A 69 -16.25 1.59 6.30
N THR A 70 -15.44 1.34 7.33
CA THR A 70 -15.36 0.01 7.95
C THR A 70 -16.55 -0.28 8.84
N GLU A 71 -17.26 0.76 9.29
CA GLU A 71 -18.45 0.67 10.14
C GLU A 71 -19.56 1.60 9.66
N ALA A 72 -20.80 1.15 9.75
CA ALA A 72 -21.95 1.89 9.25
C ALA A 72 -22.21 3.22 9.99
N HIS A 73 -21.83 3.30 11.26
CA HIS A 73 -22.05 4.49 12.09
C HIS A 73 -21.06 5.64 11.83
N LEU A 74 -19.95 5.39 11.13
CA LEU A 74 -18.97 6.42 10.81
C LEU A 74 -19.61 7.50 9.92
N GLU A 75 -19.34 8.76 10.18
CA GLU A 75 -19.85 9.85 9.35
C GLU A 75 -19.14 9.93 8.00
N THR A 76 -17.83 9.69 8.00
CA THR A 76 -16.97 9.77 6.81
C THR A 76 -16.20 8.45 6.61
N PRO A 77 -15.70 8.17 5.38
CA PRO A 77 -14.80 7.06 5.13
C PRO A 77 -13.57 7.10 6.05
N ASP A 78 -13.17 5.93 6.52
CA ASP A 78 -12.01 5.72 7.38
C ASP A 78 -10.90 4.91 6.72
N ILE A 79 -11.19 4.27 5.58
CA ILE A 79 -10.21 3.55 4.76
C ILE A 79 -10.22 4.03 3.31
N GLN A 80 -9.07 3.88 2.65
CA GLN A 80 -8.89 4.10 1.22
C GLN A 80 -8.31 2.85 0.57
N PHE A 81 -8.82 2.53 -0.62
CA PHE A 81 -8.24 1.53 -1.51
C PHE A 81 -7.46 2.17 -2.64
N HIS A 82 -6.33 1.56 -2.98
CA HIS A 82 -5.59 1.79 -4.22
C HIS A 82 -5.60 0.49 -5.03
N ILE A 83 -6.24 0.51 -6.18
CA ILE A 83 -6.29 -0.65 -7.08
C ILE A 83 -5.18 -0.50 -8.12
N GLN A 84 -4.21 -1.39 -8.07
CA GLN A 84 -3.04 -1.41 -8.93
C GLN A 84 -3.14 -2.61 -9.89
N PRO A 85 -3.11 -2.43 -11.22
CA PRO A 85 -3.23 -3.52 -12.20
C PRO A 85 -1.93 -4.31 -12.36
N PHE A 86 -1.17 -4.39 -11.29
CA PHE A 86 0.06 -5.17 -11.16
C PHE A 86 0.25 -5.64 -9.72
N SER A 87 1.19 -6.56 -9.53
CA SER A 87 1.54 -7.05 -8.20
C SER A 87 3.04 -7.32 -8.08
N ALA A 88 3.54 -7.14 -6.87
CA ALA A 88 4.91 -7.46 -6.44
C ALA A 88 4.88 -7.78 -4.95
N ASP A 89 5.85 -8.55 -4.45
CA ASP A 89 5.96 -8.85 -3.02
C ASP A 89 6.15 -7.58 -2.17
N MET A 90 6.93 -6.65 -2.71
CA MET A 90 7.18 -5.33 -2.10
C MET A 90 7.23 -4.25 -3.17
N PRO A 91 6.93 -2.98 -2.85
CA PRO A 91 6.97 -1.87 -3.82
C PRO A 91 8.30 -1.72 -4.56
N SER A 92 9.42 -2.08 -3.92
CA SER A 92 10.77 -1.98 -4.49
C SER A 92 11.23 -3.20 -5.27
N LYS A 93 10.43 -4.28 -5.32
CA LYS A 93 10.78 -5.52 -6.00
C LYS A 93 10.18 -5.60 -7.40
N SER A 94 10.75 -6.49 -8.22
CA SER A 94 10.20 -6.81 -9.53
C SER A 94 8.77 -7.35 -9.42
N THR A 95 7.96 -7.06 -10.42
CA THR A 95 6.59 -7.58 -10.52
C THR A 95 6.58 -9.10 -10.63
N HIS A 96 5.52 -9.74 -10.16
CA HIS A 96 5.30 -11.18 -10.31
C HIS A 96 5.22 -11.55 -11.80
N LYS A 97 5.57 -12.81 -12.11
CA LYS A 97 5.55 -13.35 -13.49
C LYS A 97 4.18 -13.95 -13.90
N PHE A 98 3.15 -13.67 -13.13
CA PHE A 98 1.78 -14.11 -13.39
C PHE A 98 0.83 -12.91 -13.36
N SER A 99 -0.33 -13.05 -14.01
CA SER A 99 -1.37 -12.01 -13.98
C SER A 99 -1.98 -11.89 -12.59
N ALA A 100 -1.92 -10.69 -12.06
CA ALA A 100 -2.55 -10.35 -10.79
C ALA A 100 -2.70 -8.83 -10.65
N PHE A 101 -3.57 -8.42 -9.74
CA PHE A 101 -3.69 -7.03 -9.30
C PHE A 101 -3.57 -6.93 -7.78
N THR A 102 -3.25 -5.76 -7.31
CA THR A 102 -3.15 -5.46 -5.87
C THR A 102 -4.30 -4.53 -5.47
N ALA A 103 -5.01 -4.89 -4.41
CA ALA A 103 -6.01 -4.04 -3.76
C ALA A 103 -5.44 -3.53 -2.43
N SER A 104 -4.55 -2.54 -2.49
CA SER A 104 -3.96 -1.98 -1.27
C SER A 104 -5.00 -1.22 -0.47
N VAL A 105 -5.05 -1.44 0.83
CA VAL A 105 -5.92 -0.72 1.76
C VAL A 105 -5.10 -0.02 2.82
N LEU A 106 -5.45 1.22 3.12
CA LEU A 106 -4.85 2.03 4.17
C LEU A 106 -5.93 2.70 5.03
N GLN A 107 -5.58 3.01 6.26
CA GLN A 107 -6.41 3.81 7.14
C GLN A 107 -6.16 5.31 6.86
N LEU A 108 -7.24 6.08 6.70
CA LEU A 108 -7.15 7.51 6.35
C LEU A 108 -6.72 8.40 7.50
N ARG A 109 -7.09 8.03 8.72
CA ARG A 109 -6.80 8.81 9.93
C ARG A 109 -6.29 7.88 11.04
N PRO A 110 -5.02 7.44 10.97
CA PRO A 110 -4.44 6.63 12.03
C PRO A 110 -4.38 7.41 13.35
N GLU A 111 -4.65 6.73 14.45
CA GLU A 111 -4.47 7.26 15.81
C GLU A 111 -3.02 7.11 16.29
N SER A 112 -2.29 6.14 15.73
CA SER A 112 -0.88 5.93 16.03
C SER A 112 -0.07 7.15 15.65
N THR A 113 0.75 7.63 16.57
CA THR A 113 1.66 8.75 16.36
C THR A 113 3.09 8.38 16.73
N GLY A 114 4.01 8.87 15.94
CA GLY A 114 5.43 8.70 16.12
C GLY A 114 6.17 10.03 16.23
N TYR A 115 7.46 10.00 15.90
CA TYR A 115 8.30 11.20 15.96
C TYR A 115 9.38 11.21 14.87
N LEU A 116 9.93 12.40 14.62
CA LEU A 116 11.10 12.65 13.80
C LEU A 116 12.10 13.47 14.63
N LYS A 117 13.31 12.94 14.85
CA LYS A 117 14.33 13.59 15.68
C LYS A 117 15.67 13.67 14.99
N LEU A 118 16.47 14.68 15.30
CA LEU A 118 17.86 14.71 14.90
C LEU A 118 18.65 13.65 15.67
N ARG A 119 19.38 12.82 14.95
CA ARG A 119 20.24 11.79 15.56
C ARG A 119 21.50 12.38 16.17
N SER A 120 22.04 13.47 15.57
CA SER A 120 23.23 14.17 15.99
C SER A 120 23.21 15.63 15.52
N PRO A 121 24.16 16.46 15.97
CA PRO A 121 24.34 17.81 15.45
C PRO A 121 24.94 17.85 14.03
N ASN A 122 25.39 16.74 13.48
CA ASN A 122 25.91 16.66 12.12
C ASN A 122 24.75 16.59 11.11
N PHE A 123 24.62 17.61 10.24
CA PHE A 123 23.55 17.69 9.26
C PHE A 123 23.57 16.60 8.18
N MET A 124 24.70 15.89 8.04
CA MET A 124 24.83 14.74 7.11
C MET A 124 24.27 13.45 7.69
N ASP A 125 24.01 13.38 8.98
CA ASP A 125 23.44 12.19 9.60
C ASP A 125 21.92 12.15 9.31
N SER A 126 21.45 10.99 8.86
CA SER A 126 20.03 10.78 8.64
C SER A 126 19.25 10.95 9.95
N PRO A 127 18.08 11.61 9.93
CA PRO A 127 17.26 11.74 11.11
C PRO A 127 16.78 10.39 11.63
N GLU A 128 16.42 10.33 12.89
CA GLU A 128 15.69 9.23 13.51
C GLU A 128 14.21 9.41 13.17
N ILE A 129 13.63 8.46 12.44
CA ILE A 129 12.22 8.47 12.04
C ILE A 129 11.55 7.27 12.70
N TYR A 130 10.61 7.54 13.58
CA TYR A 130 9.86 6.51 14.29
C TYR A 130 8.35 6.70 14.07
N PRO A 131 7.75 6.06 13.06
CA PRO A 131 6.35 6.23 12.73
C PRO A 131 5.39 5.64 13.75
N ASN A 132 5.82 4.61 14.50
CA ASN A 132 5.03 3.91 15.51
C ASN A 132 3.70 3.33 14.98
N TYR A 133 3.74 2.78 13.74
CA TYR A 133 2.56 2.21 13.09
C TYR A 133 1.85 1.18 13.94
N LEU A 134 0.51 1.14 13.81
CA LEU A 134 -0.36 0.11 14.41
C LEU A 134 -0.18 -0.01 15.93
N SER A 135 0.10 1.10 16.61
CA SER A 135 0.31 1.13 18.06
C SER A 135 -1.02 1.21 18.85
N THR A 136 -2.13 1.44 18.16
CA THR A 136 -3.48 1.50 18.77
C THR A 136 -4.37 0.36 18.29
N ASP A 137 -5.28 -0.08 19.15
CA ASP A 137 -6.26 -1.11 18.80
C ASP A 137 -7.20 -0.67 17.67
N THR A 138 -7.50 0.63 17.60
CA THR A 138 -8.32 1.21 16.53
C THR A 138 -7.66 0.99 15.18
N ASP A 139 -6.37 1.31 15.04
CA ASP A 139 -5.63 1.15 13.80
C ASP A 139 -5.54 -0.32 13.39
N CYS A 140 -5.27 -1.20 14.36
CA CYS A 140 -5.21 -2.64 14.13
C CYS A 140 -6.54 -3.19 13.59
N ARG A 141 -7.65 -2.86 14.25
CA ARG A 141 -8.98 -3.32 13.84
C ARG A 141 -9.42 -2.74 12.50
N THR A 142 -9.15 -1.47 12.25
CA THR A 142 -9.53 -0.80 11.01
C THR A 142 -8.84 -1.43 9.80
N ILE A 143 -7.53 -1.66 9.87
CA ILE A 143 -6.80 -2.25 8.75
C ILE A 143 -7.20 -3.71 8.49
N VAL A 144 -7.46 -4.51 9.54
CA VAL A 144 -7.99 -5.89 9.41
C VAL A 144 -9.35 -5.89 8.71
N LYS A 145 -10.27 -5.01 9.10
CA LYS A 145 -11.57 -4.84 8.42
C LYS A 145 -11.39 -4.42 6.97
N GLY A 146 -10.44 -3.55 6.69
CA GLY A 146 -10.08 -3.15 5.33
C GLY A 146 -9.69 -4.35 4.45
N VAL A 147 -8.86 -5.25 4.94
CA VAL A 147 -8.50 -6.50 4.23
C VAL A 147 -9.73 -7.38 3.98
N LYS A 148 -10.63 -7.53 4.97
CA LYS A 148 -11.89 -8.26 4.78
C LYS A 148 -12.79 -7.63 3.73
N ILE A 149 -12.84 -6.29 3.66
CA ILE A 149 -13.59 -5.57 2.62
C ILE A 149 -12.97 -5.82 1.25
N ALA A 150 -11.64 -5.83 1.11
CA ALA A 150 -10.97 -6.20 -0.15
C ALA A 150 -11.41 -7.58 -0.65
N ARG A 151 -11.45 -8.58 0.23
CA ARG A 151 -11.93 -9.94 -0.07
C ARG A 151 -13.41 -9.98 -0.47
N LYS A 152 -14.27 -9.20 0.22
CA LYS A 152 -15.68 -9.07 -0.16
C LYS A 152 -15.84 -8.47 -1.55
N ILE A 153 -15.08 -7.42 -1.88
CA ILE A 153 -15.10 -6.80 -3.23
C ILE A 153 -14.64 -7.83 -4.28
N ALA A 154 -13.57 -8.57 -4.00
CA ALA A 154 -13.08 -9.62 -4.89
C ALA A 154 -14.12 -10.72 -5.13
N ASP A 155 -14.99 -11.02 -4.16
CA ASP A 155 -16.08 -12.01 -4.27
C ASP A 155 -17.33 -11.50 -5.00
N CYS A 156 -17.38 -10.23 -5.41
CA CYS A 156 -18.51 -9.63 -6.13
C CYS A 156 -18.39 -9.82 -7.63
N GLN A 157 -19.54 -10.03 -8.31
CA GLN A 157 -19.59 -10.02 -9.78
C GLN A 157 -19.52 -8.58 -10.33
N PRO A 158 -18.89 -8.35 -11.47
CA PRO A 158 -18.28 -9.34 -12.38
C PRO A 158 -16.85 -9.75 -12.02
N LEU A 159 -16.20 -9.10 -11.04
CA LEU A 159 -14.79 -9.31 -10.70
C LEU A 159 -14.49 -10.78 -10.37
N LYS A 160 -15.34 -11.41 -9.57
CA LYS A 160 -15.19 -12.81 -9.14
C LYS A 160 -14.97 -13.80 -10.30
N SER A 161 -15.67 -13.59 -11.43
CA SER A 161 -15.56 -14.48 -12.60
C SER A 161 -14.19 -14.44 -13.28
N HIS A 162 -13.41 -13.41 -13.03
CA HIS A 162 -12.07 -13.22 -13.58
C HIS A 162 -10.95 -13.56 -12.58
N LEU A 163 -11.29 -13.96 -11.35
CA LEU A 163 -10.30 -14.31 -10.35
C LEU A 163 -9.99 -15.80 -10.38
N THR A 164 -8.70 -16.13 -10.39
CA THR A 164 -8.21 -17.50 -10.33
C THR A 164 -7.72 -17.90 -8.92
N GLY A 165 -7.70 -16.95 -7.99
CA GLY A 165 -7.39 -17.18 -6.59
C GLY A 165 -6.76 -15.97 -5.90
N GLU A 166 -6.71 -16.00 -4.58
CA GLU A 166 -5.95 -15.05 -3.78
C GLU A 166 -4.50 -15.52 -3.65
N TYR A 167 -3.56 -14.64 -3.93
CA TYR A 167 -2.13 -14.92 -3.77
C TYR A 167 -1.62 -14.51 -2.39
N SER A 168 -2.05 -13.34 -1.92
CA SER A 168 -1.66 -12.79 -0.62
C SER A 168 -2.85 -12.03 -0.01
N PRO A 169 -3.17 -12.28 1.26
CA PRO A 169 -2.53 -13.17 2.22
C PRO A 169 -2.56 -14.66 1.86
N GLY A 170 -3.45 -15.11 0.98
CA GLY A 170 -3.57 -16.50 0.57
C GLY A 170 -4.56 -17.33 1.40
N PRO A 171 -4.83 -18.55 0.99
CA PRO A 171 -5.85 -19.39 1.60
C PRO A 171 -5.51 -19.85 3.03
N GLU A 172 -4.24 -19.76 3.44
CA GLU A 172 -3.81 -20.10 4.80
C GLU A 172 -4.28 -19.08 5.84
N VAL A 173 -4.65 -17.87 5.43
CA VAL A 173 -5.26 -16.86 6.29
C VAL A 173 -6.76 -16.85 6.07
N ALA A 174 -7.52 -17.57 6.91
CA ALA A 174 -8.97 -17.63 6.78
C ALA A 174 -9.63 -16.25 6.91
N ILE A 175 -10.71 -16.01 6.16
CA ILE A 175 -11.38 -14.70 6.09
C ILE A 175 -11.92 -14.22 7.44
N ASN A 176 -12.26 -15.14 8.33
CA ASN A 176 -12.81 -14.85 9.66
C ASN A 176 -11.76 -14.93 10.77
N ASP A 177 -10.50 -15.21 10.43
CA ASP A 177 -9.39 -15.25 11.39
C ASP A 177 -8.70 -13.88 11.43
N ASP A 178 -9.10 -13.09 12.42
CA ASP A 178 -8.57 -11.73 12.60
C ASP A 178 -7.12 -11.75 13.09
N ASP A 179 -6.76 -12.72 13.91
CA ASP A 179 -5.41 -12.87 14.44
C ASP A 179 -4.43 -13.26 13.33
N ALA A 180 -4.78 -14.25 12.50
CA ALA A 180 -3.98 -14.63 11.34
C ALA A 180 -3.88 -13.49 10.30
N THR A 181 -4.97 -12.74 10.07
CA THR A 181 -4.96 -11.55 9.21
C THR A 181 -4.06 -10.47 9.79
N TRP A 182 -4.11 -10.24 11.09
CA TRP A 182 -3.28 -9.30 11.79
C TRP A 182 -1.78 -9.66 11.70
N ASP A 183 -1.45 -10.92 11.94
CA ASP A 183 -0.07 -11.41 11.82
C ASP A 183 0.48 -11.29 10.39
N TRP A 184 -0.38 -11.50 9.38
CA TRP A 184 -0.01 -11.26 8.00
C TRP A 184 0.25 -9.77 7.73
N ILE A 185 -0.60 -8.86 8.21
CA ILE A 185 -0.43 -7.41 8.07
C ILE A 185 0.91 -6.98 8.68
N ARG A 186 1.21 -7.39 9.90
CA ARG A 186 2.46 -7.02 10.59
C ARG A 186 3.72 -7.42 9.83
N ARG A 187 3.67 -8.53 9.08
CA ARG A 187 4.81 -9.02 8.29
C ARG A 187 4.94 -8.40 6.92
N THR A 188 3.85 -7.91 6.35
CA THR A 188 3.80 -7.58 4.91
C THR A 188 3.39 -6.15 4.62
N ALA A 189 2.87 -5.42 5.59
CA ALA A 189 2.46 -4.03 5.41
C ALA A 189 3.64 -3.14 5.01
N ALA A 190 3.38 -2.18 4.14
CA ALA A 190 4.38 -1.28 3.59
C ALA A 190 3.82 0.15 3.54
N VAL A 191 4.69 1.14 3.49
CA VAL A 191 4.30 2.55 3.45
C VAL A 191 3.76 2.93 2.07
N SER A 192 2.71 3.76 2.05
CA SER A 192 1.95 4.10 0.84
C SER A 192 2.72 4.98 -0.14
N TYR A 193 3.46 5.95 0.35
CA TYR A 193 4.03 7.04 -0.45
C TYR A 193 5.55 7.07 -0.47
N THR A 194 6.23 5.97 -0.14
CA THR A 194 7.69 5.88 -0.15
C THR A 194 8.25 5.88 -1.57
N HIS A 195 8.22 7.01 -2.25
CA HIS A 195 9.22 7.32 -3.27
C HIS A 195 10.48 7.94 -2.66
N LEU A 196 10.44 8.29 -1.41
CA LEU A 196 11.62 8.64 -0.62
C LEU A 196 12.12 7.33 -0.02
N THR A 197 13.18 6.79 -0.58
CA THR A 197 13.95 5.67 -0.01
C THR A 197 14.58 6.11 1.30
N LEU A 198 13.79 6.15 2.36
CA LEU A 198 14.35 6.12 3.69
C LEU A 198 14.66 4.66 3.98
N PRO A 199 15.91 4.31 4.27
CA PRO A 199 16.23 2.95 4.67
C PRO A 199 15.49 2.66 5.98
N THR A 200 14.41 1.90 5.88
CA THR A 200 13.77 1.27 7.03
C THR A 200 14.58 0.01 7.33
N ASN A 201 15.60 0.15 8.16
CA ASN A 201 16.24 -0.96 8.85
C ASN A 201 15.59 -1.12 10.21
#